data_649e4066cd49312fd77c95fc88398a84
#
_entry.id   649e4066cd49312fd77c95fc88398a84
#
_cell.length_a   1.000
_cell.length_b   1.000
_cell.length_c   1.000
_cell.angle_alpha   90.00
_cell.angle_beta   90.00
_cell.angle_gamma   90.00
#
_symmetry.space_group_name_H-M   'P 1'
#
loop_
_entity.id
_entity.type
_entity.pdbx_description
1 polymer ?
#
loop_
_entity_poly.entity_id
_entity_poly.type
_entity_poly.pdbx_seq_one_letter_code
_entity_poly.pdbx_strand_id
1 'polypeptide(L)' 'KDFIVTFKQAKKDEAIEKIIKNGQVVKSLSGVMFDVSYEGKTLKVYRTGRVIFKNAKNRGEVEETLEKILS' A
#
# COMPACT_ATOMS: atom_id res chain seq x y z
N LYS A 1 13.41 7.49 -0.64
CA LYS A 1 12.71 8.14 0.46
C LYS A 1 11.36 7.46 0.71
N ASP A 2 11.04 7.21 1.96
CA ASP A 2 9.80 6.51 2.30
C ASP A 2 8.68 7.50 2.57
N PHE A 3 7.48 7.17 2.07
CA PHE A 3 6.29 7.98 2.29
C PHE A 3 5.25 7.14 3.01
N ILE A 4 4.53 7.74 3.95
CA ILE A 4 3.50 7.06 4.72
C ILE A 4 2.14 7.65 4.37
N VAL A 5 1.19 6.76 4.03
CA VAL A 5 -0.19 7.13 3.76
C VAL A 5 -1.06 6.41 4.78
N THR A 6 -1.99 7.15 5.38
CA THR A 6 -2.92 6.57 6.36
C THR A 6 -4.34 6.71 5.84
N PHE A 7 -5.08 5.59 5.83
CA PHE A 7 -6.47 5.58 5.40
C PHE A 7 -7.39 5.72 6.61
N LYS A 8 -8.52 6.38 6.40
CA LYS A 8 -9.53 6.54 7.45
C LYS A 8 -10.15 5.20 7.81
N GLN A 9 -10.63 5.07 9.04
CA GLN A 9 -11.22 3.84 9.53
C GLN A 9 -12.31 3.28 8.61
N ALA A 10 -13.15 4.16 8.10
CA ALA A 10 -14.26 3.74 7.24
C ALA A 10 -13.81 3.21 5.88
N LYS A 11 -12.58 3.53 5.47
CA LYS A 11 -12.09 3.17 4.13
C LYS A 11 -10.92 2.21 4.14
N LYS A 12 -10.31 1.98 5.29
CA LYS A 12 -9.06 1.22 5.34
C LYS A 12 -9.21 -0.22 4.85
N ASP A 13 -10.28 -0.88 5.21
CA ASP A 13 -10.45 -2.29 4.82
C ASP A 13 -10.62 -2.43 3.31
N GLU A 14 -11.42 -1.56 2.72
CA GLU A 14 -11.63 -1.55 1.27
C GLU A 14 -10.32 -1.24 0.54
N ALA A 15 -9.57 -0.24 1.03
CA ALA A 15 -8.31 0.13 0.41
C ALA A 15 -7.30 -1.00 0.50
N ILE A 16 -7.18 -1.62 1.67
CA ILE A 16 -6.24 -2.72 1.88
C ILE A 16 -6.58 -3.90 0.97
N GLU A 17 -7.86 -4.23 0.85
CA GLU A 17 -8.28 -5.34 -0.02
C GLU A 17 -7.92 -5.06 -1.48
N LYS A 18 -8.12 -3.84 -1.94
CA LYS A 18 -7.76 -3.47 -3.31
C LYS A 18 -6.27 -3.54 -3.55
N ILE A 19 -5.48 -3.11 -2.58
CA ILE A 19 -4.02 -3.16 -2.69
C ILE A 19 -3.55 -4.62 -2.78
N ILE A 20 -4.10 -5.48 -1.93
CA ILE A 20 -3.75 -6.90 -1.92
C ILE A 20 -4.19 -7.58 -3.22
N LYS A 21 -5.35 -7.21 -3.72
CA LYS A 21 -5.89 -7.80 -4.94
C LYS A 21 -5.12 -7.39 -6.18
N ASN A 22 -4.79 -6.11 -6.29
CA ASN A 22 -4.17 -5.55 -7.49
C ASN A 22 -2.65 -5.64 -7.47
N GLY A 23 -2.04 -5.66 -6.29
CA GLY A 23 -0.62 -5.85 -6.16
C GLY A 23 -0.28 -7.33 -5.98
N GLN A 24 1.00 -7.62 -5.81
CA GLN A 24 1.45 -8.98 -5.54
C GLN A 24 1.95 -9.07 -4.10
N VAL A 25 1.28 -9.87 -3.29
CA VAL A 25 1.71 -10.06 -1.90
C VAL A 25 2.93 -10.96 -1.89
N VAL A 26 4.05 -10.42 -1.46
CA VAL A 26 5.31 -11.12 -1.39
C VAL A 26 5.49 -11.81 -0.04
N LYS A 27 4.99 -11.16 1.01
CA LYS A 27 5.14 -11.67 2.36
C LYS A 27 3.95 -11.18 3.21
N SER A 28 3.50 -12.05 4.10
CA SER A 28 2.43 -11.71 5.04
C SER A 28 2.88 -12.06 6.44
N LEU A 29 2.71 -11.14 7.38
CA LEU A 29 3.09 -11.35 8.76
C LEU A 29 1.82 -11.44 9.62
N SER A 30 1.39 -12.67 9.87
CA SER A 30 0.23 -12.95 10.73
C SER A 30 -1.06 -12.21 10.34
N GLY A 31 -1.18 -11.83 9.07
CA GLY A 31 -2.36 -11.12 8.60
C GLY A 31 -2.47 -9.66 9.07
N VAL A 32 -1.45 -9.16 9.78
CA VAL A 32 -1.47 -7.76 10.26
C VAL A 32 -0.62 -6.84 9.40
N MET A 33 0.32 -7.40 8.65
CA MET A 33 1.19 -6.62 7.77
C MET A 33 1.50 -7.43 6.52
N PHE A 34 1.53 -6.74 5.38
CA PHE A 34 1.82 -7.38 4.09
C PHE A 34 2.88 -6.60 3.35
N ASP A 35 3.84 -7.31 2.77
CA ASP A 35 4.77 -6.71 1.82
C ASP A 35 4.19 -6.95 0.44
N VAL A 36 3.89 -5.86 -0.28
CA VAL A 36 3.24 -5.91 -1.58
C VAL A 36 4.16 -5.31 -2.63
N SER A 37 4.30 -6.00 -3.75
CA SER A 37 5.03 -5.50 -4.91
C SER A 37 4.02 -5.03 -5.95
N TYR A 38 4.23 -3.85 -6.52
CA TYR A 38 3.35 -3.30 -7.54
C TYR A 38 4.16 -2.43 -8.49
N GLU A 39 4.22 -2.82 -9.75
CA GLU A 39 4.94 -2.09 -10.80
C GLU A 39 6.38 -1.73 -10.39
N GLY A 40 7.07 -2.71 -9.81
CA GLY A 40 8.45 -2.51 -9.39
C GLY A 40 8.61 -1.73 -8.09
N LYS A 41 7.52 -1.38 -7.45
CA LYS A 41 7.54 -0.65 -6.18
C LYS A 41 7.23 -1.59 -5.03
N THR A 42 7.77 -1.28 -3.86
CA THR A 42 7.52 -2.07 -2.66
C THR A 42 6.68 -1.25 -1.68
N LEU A 43 5.58 -1.85 -1.24
CA LEU A 43 4.68 -1.22 -0.28
C LEU A 43 4.58 -2.10 0.96
N LYS A 44 4.64 -1.49 2.14
CA LYS A 44 4.33 -2.20 3.38
C LYS A 44 2.94 -1.77 3.81
N VAL A 45 2.02 -2.73 3.85
CA VAL A 45 0.62 -2.47 4.15
C VAL A 45 0.28 -2.99 5.53
N TYR A 46 -0.17 -2.12 6.41
CA TYR A 46 -0.56 -2.49 7.76
C TYR A 46 -2.07 -2.50 7.87
N ARG A 47 -2.61 -3.50 8.54
CA ARG A 47 -4.06 -3.62 8.71
C ARG A 47 -4.68 -2.48 9.49
N THR A 48 -3.87 -1.71 10.21
CA THR A 48 -4.32 -0.50 10.89
C THR A 48 -4.73 0.60 9.92
N GLY A 49 -4.40 0.46 8.64
CA GLY A 49 -4.72 1.46 7.63
C GLY A 49 -3.52 2.26 7.16
N ARG A 50 -2.33 1.88 7.57
CA ARG A 50 -1.10 2.57 7.20
C ARG A 50 -0.42 1.85 6.05
N VAL A 51 0.02 2.60 5.05
CA VAL A 51 0.78 2.07 3.93
C VAL A 51 2.07 2.85 3.79
N ILE A 52 3.19 2.15 3.77
CA ILE A 52 4.51 2.77 3.61
C ILE A 52 5.02 2.47 2.20
N PHE A 53 5.28 3.53 1.44
CA PHE A 53 5.85 3.42 0.10
C PHE A 53 7.36 3.50 0.21
N LYS A 54 8.05 2.41 -0.08
CA LYS A 54 9.50 2.35 0.03
C LYS A 54 10.18 2.94 -1.20
N ASN A 55 11.16 3.80 -0.95
CA ASN A 55 11.99 4.38 -2.02
C ASN A 55 11.22 5.13 -3.10
N ALA A 56 10.12 5.78 -2.72
CA ALA A 56 9.40 6.62 -3.65
C ALA A 56 10.19 7.89 -3.94
N LYS A 57 10.14 8.37 -5.17
CA LYS A 57 10.87 9.57 -5.57
C LYS A 57 10.28 10.82 -4.97
N ASN A 58 8.94 10.92 -4.97
CA ASN A 58 8.26 12.09 -4.47
C ASN A 58 6.79 11.74 -4.20
N ARG A 59 6.08 12.71 -3.64
CA ARG A 59 4.67 12.53 -3.31
C ARG A 59 3.80 12.25 -4.55
N GLY A 60 4.13 12.89 -5.67
CA GLY A 60 3.38 12.68 -6.90
C GLY A 60 3.39 11.23 -7.35
N GLU A 61 4.54 10.57 -7.22
CA GLU A 61 4.66 9.15 -7.55
C GLU A 61 3.77 8.31 -6.64
N VAL A 62 3.73 8.64 -5.35
CA VAL A 62 2.89 7.93 -4.38
C VAL A 62 1.42 8.07 -4.74
N GLU A 63 0.98 9.30 -5.05
CA GLU A 63 -0.41 9.56 -5.40
C GLU A 63 -0.80 8.83 -6.68
N GLU A 64 0.06 8.85 -7.67
CA GLU A 64 -0.18 8.17 -8.94
C GLU A 64 -0.30 6.66 -8.74
N THR A 65 0.59 6.09 -7.94
CA THR A 65 0.57 4.66 -7.66
C THR A 65 -0.71 4.27 -6.91
N LEU A 66 -1.10 5.07 -5.93
CA LEU A 66 -2.34 4.83 -5.19
C LEU A 66 -3.55 4.86 -6.11
N GLU A 67 -3.61 5.84 -7.00
CA GLU A 67 -4.71 5.96 -7.93
C GLU A 67 -4.86 4.70 -8.79
N LYS A 68 -3.74 4.17 -9.25
CA LYS A 68 -3.76 2.96 -10.07
C LYS A 68 -4.14 1.72 -9.27
N ILE A 69 -3.54 1.54 -8.11
CA ILE A 69 -3.73 0.31 -7.34
C ILE A 69 -5.11 0.25 -6.68
N LEU A 70 -5.72 1.40 -6.45
CA LEU A 70 -7.06 1.46 -5.86
C LEU A 70 -8.18 1.50 -6.91
N SER A 71 -7.82 1.49 -8.16
CA SER A 71 -8.81 1.51 -9.26
C SER A 71 -9.65 0.24 -9.32
#